data_56488a65a2124c7335a4abc5011dafc3
#
_entry.id   56488a65a2124c7335a4abc5011dafc3
#
_cell.length_a   1.000
_cell.length_b   1.000
_cell.length_c   1.000
_cell.angle_alpha   90.00
_cell.angle_beta   90.00
_cell.angle_gamma   90.00
#
_symmetry.space_group_name_H-M   'P 1'
#
loop_
_entity.id
_entity.type
_entity.pdbx_description
1 polymer ?
#
loop_
_entity_poly.entity_id
_entity_poly.type
_entity_poly.pdbx_seq_one_letter_code
_entity_poly.pdbx_strand_id
1 'polypeptide(L)' 'MSGEVLNIYVNKEQKLVVVEMNMWSPTKAGEMRLVTQRLDFGPEDVQSLIDILQEGLSTISETEEL' A
#
# COMPACT_ATOMS: atom_id res chain seq x y z
N MET A 1 16.78 -0.40 9.01
CA MET A 1 16.33 -0.24 7.83
C MET A 1 15.29 0.70 7.80
N SER A 2 15.30 1.53 7.11
CA SER A 2 14.40 2.41 7.12
C SER A 2 13.27 2.13 6.55
N GLY A 3 12.80 1.53 6.50
CA GLY A 3 11.78 1.18 6.08
C GLY A 3 10.58 1.78 5.76
N GLU A 4 10.51 2.90 5.76
CA GLU A 4 9.27 3.53 5.54
C GLU A 4 8.92 3.46 4.11
N VAL A 5 8.65 2.31 3.61
CA VAL A 5 8.23 2.14 2.25
C VAL A 5 6.73 2.36 2.13
N LEU A 6 5.96 2.08 3.16
CA LEU A 6 4.52 2.16 3.11
C LEU A 6 4.00 2.98 4.26
N ASN A 7 3.13 3.93 3.98
CA ASN A 7 2.53 4.77 5.01
C ASN A 7 1.03 4.83 4.75
N ILE A 8 0.24 4.56 5.77
CA ILE A 8 -1.21 4.54 5.63
C ILE A 8 -1.80 5.43 6.71
N TYR A 9 -2.68 6.33 6.32
CA TYR A 9 -3.34 7.19 7.29
C TYR A 9 -4.75 7.56 6.82
N VAL A 10 -5.54 8.10 7.72
CA VAL A 10 -6.94 8.41 7.47
C VAL A 10 -7.11 9.91 7.36
N ASN A 11 -7.78 10.36 6.30
CA ASN A 11 -8.15 11.76 6.16
C ASN A 11 -9.61 11.86 6.55
N LYS A 12 -9.88 12.32 7.75
CA LYS A 12 -11.23 12.32 8.27
C LYS A 12 -12.12 13.33 7.58
N GLU A 13 -11.55 14.42 7.13
CA GLU A 13 -12.35 15.44 6.51
C GLU A 13 -12.90 14.99 5.19
N GLN A 14 -12.13 14.28 4.42
CA GLN A 14 -12.57 13.80 3.13
C GLN A 14 -13.08 12.37 3.20
N LYS A 15 -12.96 11.73 4.35
CA LYS A 15 -13.44 10.37 4.55
C LYS A 15 -12.72 9.41 3.61
N LEU A 16 -11.42 9.51 3.59
CA LEU A 16 -10.58 8.66 2.73
C LEU A 16 -9.50 7.99 3.55
N VAL A 17 -9.09 6.82 3.11
CA VAL A 17 -7.89 6.18 3.62
C VAL A 17 -6.83 6.40 2.56
N VAL A 18 -5.70 6.96 2.95
CA VAL A 18 -4.64 7.31 2.03
C VAL A 18 -3.48 6.34 2.22
N VAL A 19 -3.01 5.77 1.12
CA VAL A 19 -1.87 4.87 1.14
C VAL A 19 -0.77 5.51 0.31
N GLU A 20 0.39 5.70 0.90
CA GLU A 20 1.53 6.26 0.20
C GLU A 20 2.65 5.24 0.19
N MET A 21 3.28 5.07 -0.95
CA MET A 21 4.39 4.15 -1.09
C MET A 21 5.57 4.90 -1.66
N ASN A 22 6.74 4.70 -1.06
CA ASN A 22 7.97 5.29 -1.57
C ASN A 22 8.75 4.20 -2.27
N MET A 23 9.15 4.45 -3.49
CA MET A 23 9.87 3.46 -4.26
C MET A 23 11.03 4.11 -4.97
N TRP A 24 12.10 3.36 -5.16
CA TRP A 24 13.23 3.82 -5.96
C TRP A 24 12.96 3.44 -7.41
N SER A 25 13.17 4.39 -8.29
CA SER A 25 12.91 4.16 -9.71
C SER A 25 14.09 4.68 -10.52
N PRO A 26 14.54 3.95 -11.53
CA PRO A 26 15.67 4.40 -12.32
C PRO A 26 15.27 5.56 -13.23
N THR A 27 16.19 6.49 -13.43
CA THR A 27 15.96 7.58 -14.34
C THR A 27 16.62 7.23 -15.68
N LYS A 28 16.41 8.08 -16.67
CA LYS A 28 17.02 7.83 -17.97
C LYS A 28 18.53 7.90 -17.89
N ALA A 29 19.06 8.62 -16.94
CA ALA A 29 20.50 8.71 -16.80
C ALA A 29 21.09 7.54 -16.03
N GLY A 30 20.28 6.61 -15.61
CA GLY A 30 20.79 5.48 -14.86
C GLY A 30 20.87 5.68 -13.38
N GLU A 31 20.43 6.81 -12.89
CA GLU A 31 20.44 7.06 -11.46
C GLU A 31 19.12 6.64 -10.86
N MET A 32 19.11 6.36 -9.58
CA MET A 32 17.89 6.00 -8.88
C MET A 32 17.33 7.23 -8.21
N ARG A 33 16.02 7.40 -8.26
CA ARG A 33 15.37 8.51 -7.58
C ARG A 33 14.20 7.97 -6.80
N LEU A 34 13.88 8.63 -5.71
CA LEU A 34 12.78 8.22 -4.86
C LEU A 34 11.49 8.80 -5.42
N VAL A 35 10.52 7.94 -5.62
CA VAL A 35 9.22 8.34 -6.16
C VAL A 35 8.17 7.93 -5.15
N THR A 36 7.24 8.83 -4.87
CA THR A 36 6.15 8.54 -3.94
C THR A 36 4.86 8.39 -4.76
N GLN A 37 4.17 7.28 -4.54
CA GLN A 37 2.87 7.06 -5.14
C GLN A 37 1.82 7.16 -4.06
N ARG A 38 0.69 7.76 -4.36
CA ARG A 38 -0.35 7.95 -3.38
C ARG A 38 -1.67 7.45 -3.96
N LEU A 39 -2.41 6.70 -3.15
CA LEU A 39 -3.71 6.20 -3.53
C LEU A 39 -4.71 6.60 -2.46
N ASP A 40 -5.87 7.10 -2.89
CA ASP A 40 -6.92 7.51 -1.97
C ASP A 40 -8.08 6.55 -2.12
N PHE A 41 -8.57 5.98 -1.03
CA PHE A 41 -9.63 5.01 -1.07
C PHE A 41 -10.83 5.52 -0.30
N GLY A 42 -11.99 5.56 -0.91
CA GLY A 42 -13.22 5.88 -0.22
C GLY A 42 -13.74 4.69 0.57
N PRO A 43 -14.85 4.84 1.28
CA PRO A 43 -15.34 3.77 2.16
C PRO A 43 -15.63 2.46 1.44
N GLU A 44 -16.20 2.52 0.24
CA GLU A 44 -16.52 1.30 -0.47
C GLU A 44 -15.26 0.60 -0.94
N ASP A 45 -14.28 1.36 -1.37
CA ASP A 45 -13.04 0.77 -1.82
C ASP A 45 -12.27 0.18 -0.65
N VAL A 46 -12.36 0.82 0.52
CA VAL A 46 -11.70 0.30 1.70
C VAL A 46 -12.30 -1.04 2.09
N GLN A 47 -13.63 -1.18 2.01
CA GLN A 47 -14.25 -2.45 2.34
C GLN A 47 -13.81 -3.54 1.38
N SER A 48 -13.74 -3.25 0.09
CA SER A 48 -13.27 -4.22 -0.88
C SER A 48 -11.84 -4.61 -0.61
N LEU A 49 -11.00 -3.65 -0.25
CA LEU A 49 -9.61 -3.92 0.03
C LEU A 49 -9.45 -4.79 1.26
N ILE A 50 -10.25 -4.54 2.29
CA ILE A 50 -10.22 -5.37 3.50
C ILE A 50 -10.56 -6.82 3.13
N ASP A 51 -11.59 -7.02 2.32
CA ASP A 51 -12.00 -8.36 1.97
C ASP A 51 -10.90 -9.09 1.20
N ILE A 52 -10.27 -8.41 0.26
CA ILE A 52 -9.20 -9.01 -0.52
C ILE A 52 -8.00 -9.32 0.35
N LEU A 53 -7.65 -8.40 1.23
CA LEU A 53 -6.49 -8.59 2.10
C LEU A 53 -6.72 -9.74 3.07
N GLN A 54 -7.93 -9.87 3.59
CA GLN A 54 -8.23 -10.97 4.50
C GLN A 54 -8.17 -12.30 3.79
N GLU A 55 -8.67 -12.35 2.57
CA GLU A 55 -8.61 -13.56 1.80
C GLU A 55 -7.18 -13.93 1.45
N GLY A 56 -6.38 -12.93 1.08
CA GLY A 56 -4.98 -13.16 0.78
C GLY A 56 -4.19 -13.64 1.98
N LEU A 57 -4.45 -13.04 3.14
CA LEU A 57 -3.78 -13.46 4.35
C LEU A 57 -4.11 -14.90 4.70
N SER A 58 -5.37 -15.30 4.53
CA SER A 58 -5.79 -16.64 4.80
C SER A 58 -5.08 -17.64 3.87
N THR A 59 -4.97 -17.27 2.61
CA THR A 59 -4.31 -18.12 1.63
C THR A 59 -2.82 -18.27 1.94
N ILE A 60 -2.16 -17.18 2.31
CA ILE A 60 -0.75 -17.21 2.65
C ILE A 60 -0.53 -18.08 3.89
N SER A 61 -1.41 -17.93 4.89
CA SER A 61 -1.28 -18.70 6.11
C SER A 61 -1.43 -20.18 5.84
N GLU A 62 -2.35 -20.55 4.98
CA GLU A 62 -2.51 -21.97 4.65
C GLU A 62 -1.26 -22.50 3.98
N THR A 63 -0.66 -21.73 3.10
CA THR A 63 0.54 -22.15 2.42
C THR A 63 1.69 -22.31 3.39
N GLU A 64 1.79 -21.42 4.35
CA GLU A 64 2.91 -21.46 5.26
C GLU A 64 2.82 -22.61 6.23
N GLU A 65 1.68 -23.21 6.40
CA GLU A 65 1.59 -24.31 7.32
C GLU A 65 2.19 -25.58 6.77
N LEU A 66 2.58 -25.58 5.55
CA LEU A 66 3.25 -26.74 5.02
C LEU A 66 4.68 -26.80 5.50
#